data_696ac7295653fd81ade57a4e1b6c0a1b
#
_entry.id   696ac7295653fd81ade57a4e1b6c0a1b
#
_cell.length_a   1.000
_cell.length_b   1.000
_cell.length_c   1.000
_cell.angle_alpha   90.00
_cell.angle_beta   90.00
_cell.angle_gamma   90.00
#
_symmetry.space_group_name_H-M   'P 1'
#
loop_
_entity.id
_entity.type
_entity.pdbx_description
1 polymer ?
#
loop_
_entity_poly.entity_id
_entity_poly.type
_entity_poly.pdbx_seq_one_letter_code
_entity_poly.pdbx_strand_id
1 'polypeptide(L)'
;MSHNRRKFLGVAAMGAGALSISSKLFANTSDSNQHADIPSVIERLKPMKDGVIPISVEERKQRIAKAQELMSREKIDGIFIEGTTSSFYFTGMLWGQSERTFGLVIPAKGAIAYVCPKFEEDRARELINPVFGDEVRCWEEHESPYALIAGIIKDRGVKYNRIGMEERVRFFIADGVRKVAPGFEIVDATPVTAGCRMYKSDAEIALMQRSNDVTIAAYQAVFPTIRDGMSQAELSNNLTAAFSKLGYNGGAMVNIAKYSALPHGSIVPQTIHEGDVILVDGGTSCEGYASDITRTIVLGKPTQRQLDVWNLEKAAQDAAFAAIKIGVTCESVDFAARSVIESAGFGKGYKLPGLPHRTGHGIGLEGHEWTNFVKGNMTKIAPGLCFSNEPNISIPGEFGIRLEDCLYIGKDGPHFFTKQSKSIEQPFG
;
A
#
# COMPACT_ATOMS: atom_id res chain seq x y z
N MET A 1 53.84 13.70 14.07
CA MET A 1 53.25 12.54 13.39
C MET A 1 51.96 13.00 12.73
N SER A 2 52.00 13.16 11.42
CA SER A 2 50.89 13.71 10.62
C SER A 2 49.92 12.59 10.30
N HIS A 3 48.69 12.68 10.78
CA HIS A 3 47.63 11.77 10.37
C HIS A 3 46.74 12.40 9.30
N ASN A 4 46.69 11.70 8.22
CA ASN A 4 46.16 11.96 6.90
C ASN A 4 44.65 12.27 6.90
N ARG A 5 44.26 13.52 6.66
CA ARG A 5 42.89 14.05 6.55
C ARG A 5 42.13 13.61 5.29
N ARG A 6 42.68 12.73 4.47
CA ARG A 6 42.08 12.32 3.17
C ARG A 6 41.22 11.04 3.20
N LYS A 7 41.05 10.36 4.34
CA LYS A 7 40.23 9.14 4.44
C LYS A 7 38.89 9.35 5.12
N PHE A 8 38.52 10.54 5.54
CA PHE A 8 37.26 10.81 6.23
C PHE A 8 36.14 11.37 5.33
N LEU A 9 36.42 11.68 4.08
CA LEU A 9 35.45 12.26 3.12
C LEU A 9 34.81 11.23 2.19
N GLY A 10 35.04 9.93 2.43
CA GLY A 10 34.48 8.82 1.60
C GLY A 10 33.28 8.09 2.17
N VAL A 11 32.77 8.43 3.36
CA VAL A 11 31.70 7.68 4.04
C VAL A 11 30.43 8.52 4.32
N ALA A 12 30.45 9.82 4.02
CA ALA A 12 29.35 10.74 4.31
C ALA A 12 28.34 10.92 3.15
N ALA A 13 28.30 10.03 2.17
CA ALA A 13 27.40 10.12 1.00
C ALA A 13 26.42 8.95 0.86
N MET A 14 26.09 8.25 1.96
CA MET A 14 25.07 7.19 1.95
C MET A 14 24.10 7.33 3.12
N GLY A 15 23.30 8.39 3.11
CA GLY A 15 22.35 8.64 4.20
C GLY A 15 21.15 9.50 3.84
N ALA A 16 20.81 9.63 2.57
CA ALA A 16 19.61 10.36 2.14
C ALA A 16 18.95 9.68 0.96
N GLY A 17 18.14 8.63 1.21
CA GLY A 17 17.50 7.91 0.11
C GLY A 17 16.66 6.71 0.49
N ALA A 18 15.85 6.78 1.52
CA ALA A 18 15.07 5.60 1.96
C ALA A 18 13.55 5.71 1.72
N LEU A 19 13.07 6.62 0.85
CA LEU A 19 11.64 6.71 0.49
C LEU A 19 11.38 6.96 -1.01
N SER A 20 12.42 6.91 -1.84
CA SER A 20 12.29 6.84 -3.30
C SER A 20 12.95 5.58 -3.87
N ILE A 21 13.19 4.56 -3.07
CA ILE A 21 13.95 3.36 -3.47
C ILE A 21 13.10 2.38 -4.29
N SER A 22 11.78 2.42 -4.23
CA SER A 22 10.96 1.58 -5.11
C SER A 22 10.90 2.06 -6.57
N SER A 23 11.32 3.30 -6.88
CA SER A 23 11.34 3.78 -8.27
C SER A 23 12.75 4.05 -8.84
N LYS A 24 13.82 3.92 -8.06
CA LYS A 24 15.20 4.21 -8.52
C LYS A 24 16.16 3.02 -8.54
N LEU A 25 15.77 1.85 -8.06
CA LEU A 25 16.58 0.63 -8.20
C LEU A 25 16.52 0.00 -9.60
N PHE A 26 15.70 0.56 -10.51
CA PHE A 26 15.61 0.12 -11.90
C PHE A 26 16.20 1.10 -12.92
N ALA A 27 16.87 2.16 -12.48
CA ALA A 27 17.47 3.15 -13.38
C ALA A 27 18.97 3.28 -13.12
N ASN A 28 19.78 2.31 -13.54
CA ASN A 28 21.18 2.51 -13.98
C ASN A 28 21.75 1.23 -14.57
N THR A 29 21.41 0.94 -15.82
CA THR A 29 22.34 0.42 -16.81
C THR A 29 22.17 1.28 -18.05
N SER A 30 22.98 2.32 -18.12
CA SER A 30 23.24 3.00 -19.38
C SER A 30 24.04 2.05 -20.25
N ASP A 31 23.35 1.35 -21.18
CA ASP A 31 23.82 1.24 -22.56
C ASP A 31 22.75 0.58 -23.43
N SER A 32 22.64 1.13 -24.63
CA SER A 32 21.71 0.81 -25.72
C SER A 32 20.29 1.40 -25.57
N ASN A 33 20.08 2.58 -26.16
CA ASN A 33 18.81 3.03 -26.72
C ASN A 33 18.29 2.02 -27.77
N GLN A 34 17.73 0.91 -27.33
CA GLN A 34 16.66 0.26 -28.04
C GLN A 34 15.38 0.70 -27.33
N HIS A 35 14.71 1.71 -27.88
CA HIS A 35 13.27 1.86 -27.68
C HIS A 35 12.68 0.54 -28.23
N ALA A 36 12.45 -0.45 -27.35
CA ALA A 36 11.62 -1.56 -27.71
C ALA A 36 10.28 -0.97 -28.12
N ASP A 37 9.87 -1.18 -29.38
CA ASP A 37 8.62 -0.66 -29.90
C ASP A 37 7.48 -1.13 -28.98
N ILE A 38 6.76 -0.17 -28.41
CA ILE A 38 5.60 -0.46 -27.54
C ILE A 38 4.58 -1.22 -28.42
N PRO A 39 4.07 -2.39 -27.98
CA PRO A 39 3.08 -3.13 -28.74
C PRO A 39 1.89 -2.29 -29.15
N SER A 40 1.47 -2.36 -30.39
CA SER A 40 0.39 -1.52 -30.96
C SER A 40 -0.94 -1.61 -30.21
N VAL A 41 -1.19 -2.70 -29.50
CA VAL A 41 -2.36 -2.88 -28.62
C VAL A 41 -2.33 -1.89 -27.44
N ILE A 42 -1.14 -1.64 -26.89
CA ILE A 42 -0.94 -0.69 -25.79
C ILE A 42 -1.10 0.74 -26.31
N GLU A 43 -0.58 1.04 -27.48
CA GLU A 43 -0.71 2.39 -28.07
C GLU A 43 -2.17 2.81 -28.33
N ARG A 44 -3.06 1.85 -28.55
CA ARG A 44 -4.50 2.09 -28.78
C ARG A 44 -5.31 2.32 -27.51
N LEU A 45 -4.74 2.09 -26.32
CA LEU A 45 -5.42 2.34 -25.05
C LEU A 45 -5.81 3.83 -24.92
N LYS A 46 -6.90 4.09 -24.25
CA LYS A 46 -7.43 5.43 -24.00
C LYS A 46 -7.49 5.70 -22.49
N PRO A 47 -7.27 6.95 -22.07
CA PRO A 47 -7.40 7.30 -20.65
C PRO A 47 -8.75 6.91 -20.06
N MET A 48 -8.73 6.40 -18.82
CA MET A 48 -9.90 5.96 -18.06
C MET A 48 -10.20 6.92 -16.89
N LYS A 49 -10.10 8.24 -17.12
CA LYS A 49 -10.28 9.26 -16.07
C LYS A 49 -11.70 9.81 -15.97
N ASP A 50 -12.54 9.55 -16.94
CA ASP A 50 -13.91 10.08 -16.98
C ASP A 50 -14.73 9.52 -15.80
N GLY A 51 -15.49 10.39 -15.13
CA GLY A 51 -16.35 10.01 -14.02
C GLY A 51 -15.64 9.76 -12.68
N VAL A 52 -14.33 10.02 -12.58
CA VAL A 52 -13.63 10.00 -11.30
C VAL A 52 -14.03 11.19 -10.45
N ILE A 53 -14.53 10.93 -9.25
CA ILE A 53 -14.94 11.96 -8.30
C ILE A 53 -13.98 11.92 -7.09
N PRO A 54 -13.14 12.94 -6.88
CA PRO A 54 -12.24 13.00 -5.73
C PRO A 54 -13.01 13.09 -4.40
N ILE A 55 -12.35 12.71 -3.30
CA ILE A 55 -12.92 12.85 -1.95
C ILE A 55 -13.24 14.32 -1.65
N SER A 56 -14.48 14.57 -1.26
CA SER A 56 -14.99 15.92 -1.02
C SER A 56 -14.40 16.54 0.26
N VAL A 57 -14.44 17.87 0.32
CA VAL A 57 -14.11 18.64 1.53
C VAL A 57 -15.00 18.24 2.71
N GLU A 58 -16.27 18.00 2.45
CA GLU A 58 -17.23 17.64 3.49
C GLU A 58 -16.93 16.26 4.09
N GLU A 59 -16.58 15.29 3.26
CA GLU A 59 -16.13 13.98 3.75
C GLU A 59 -14.86 14.09 4.60
N ARG A 60 -13.90 14.92 4.19
CA ARG A 60 -12.68 15.15 4.99
C ARG A 60 -12.97 15.78 6.35
N LYS A 61 -13.96 16.70 6.44
CA LYS A 61 -14.45 17.21 7.74
C LYS A 61 -15.03 16.11 8.60
N GLN A 62 -15.83 15.21 8.02
CA GLN A 62 -16.38 14.07 8.75
C GLN A 62 -15.27 13.11 9.25
N ARG A 63 -14.21 12.90 8.46
CA ARG A 63 -13.04 12.12 8.88
C ARG A 63 -12.33 12.75 10.09
N ILE A 64 -12.14 14.07 10.08
CA ILE A 64 -11.55 14.80 11.20
C ILE A 64 -12.45 14.69 12.45
N ALA A 65 -13.76 14.87 12.29
CA ALA A 65 -14.72 14.72 13.40
C ALA A 65 -14.68 13.29 13.99
N LYS A 66 -14.59 12.26 13.12
CA LYS A 66 -14.44 10.86 13.56
C LYS A 66 -13.11 10.65 14.32
N ALA A 67 -12.01 11.25 13.87
CA ALA A 67 -10.74 11.16 14.58
C ALA A 67 -10.84 11.80 15.98
N GLN A 68 -11.53 12.94 16.10
CA GLN A 68 -11.76 13.63 17.38
C GLN A 68 -12.65 12.79 18.33
N GLU A 69 -13.66 12.12 17.81
CA GLU A 69 -14.46 11.16 18.57
C GLU A 69 -13.62 9.99 19.09
N LEU A 70 -12.81 9.37 18.21
CA LEU A 70 -11.91 8.30 18.57
C LEU A 70 -10.89 8.74 19.62
N MET A 71 -10.28 9.92 19.46
CA MET A 71 -9.38 10.47 20.49
C MET A 71 -10.04 10.63 21.84
N SER A 72 -11.29 11.08 21.88
CA SER A 72 -12.05 11.19 23.15
C SER A 72 -12.24 9.83 23.80
N ARG A 73 -12.52 8.79 23.02
CA ARG A 73 -12.66 7.41 23.51
C ARG A 73 -11.34 6.83 24.02
N GLU A 74 -10.25 7.08 23.29
CA GLU A 74 -8.90 6.59 23.62
C GLU A 74 -8.19 7.49 24.67
N LYS A 75 -8.85 8.57 25.12
CA LYS A 75 -8.31 9.54 26.08
C LYS A 75 -7.00 10.18 25.60
N ILE A 76 -7.01 10.70 24.38
CA ILE A 76 -5.92 11.40 23.72
C ILE A 76 -6.33 12.85 23.51
N ASP A 77 -5.45 13.83 23.83
CA ASP A 77 -5.74 15.25 23.71
C ASP A 77 -5.50 15.81 22.30
N GLY A 78 -4.68 15.13 21.52
CA GLY A 78 -4.42 15.44 20.13
C GLY A 78 -3.43 14.44 19.55
N ILE A 79 -3.45 14.31 18.23
CA ILE A 79 -2.51 13.44 17.48
C ILE A 79 -1.62 14.28 16.58
N PHE A 80 -0.36 13.88 16.47
CA PHE A 80 0.58 14.41 15.48
C PHE A 80 0.73 13.41 14.33
N ILE A 81 0.69 13.93 13.13
CA ILE A 81 0.81 13.20 11.86
C ILE A 81 1.84 13.92 11.00
N GLU A 82 2.86 13.23 10.51
CA GLU A 82 3.76 13.81 9.50
C GLU A 82 3.03 14.01 8.17
N GLY A 83 3.67 14.68 7.21
CA GLY A 83 3.17 14.88 5.86
C GLY A 83 3.09 13.58 5.03
N THR A 84 2.38 12.58 5.54
CA THR A 84 2.25 11.22 5.03
C THR A 84 0.86 10.95 4.45
N THR A 85 0.56 9.69 4.18
CA THR A 85 -0.74 9.20 3.71
C THR A 85 -1.90 9.64 4.62
N SER A 86 -1.71 9.63 5.95
CA SER A 86 -2.77 10.08 6.86
C SER A 86 -2.99 11.59 6.79
N SER A 87 -1.96 12.40 6.52
CA SER A 87 -2.12 13.83 6.20
C SER A 87 -3.03 14.01 4.97
N PHE A 88 -2.74 13.27 3.90
CA PHE A 88 -3.58 13.28 2.70
C PHE A 88 -5.01 12.81 2.97
N TYR A 89 -5.19 11.76 3.77
CA TYR A 89 -6.52 11.24 4.15
C TYR A 89 -7.40 12.31 4.80
N PHE A 90 -6.84 13.06 5.76
CA PHE A 90 -7.59 14.07 6.51
C PHE A 90 -7.76 15.39 5.77
N THR A 91 -6.75 15.85 5.03
CA THR A 91 -6.73 17.22 4.48
C THR A 91 -6.65 17.28 2.95
N GLY A 92 -6.27 16.22 2.28
CA GLY A 92 -5.96 16.22 0.84
C GLY A 92 -4.57 16.75 0.52
N MET A 93 -3.80 17.16 1.52
CA MET A 93 -2.47 17.72 1.34
C MET A 93 -1.44 16.61 1.13
N LEU A 94 -0.69 16.71 0.04
CA LEU A 94 0.49 15.89 -0.23
C LEU A 94 1.75 16.69 0.11
N TRP A 95 2.58 16.12 0.98
CA TRP A 95 3.87 16.68 1.36
C TRP A 95 4.96 15.60 1.27
N GLY A 96 6.13 15.96 0.82
CA GLY A 96 7.28 15.04 0.81
C GLY A 96 7.99 15.03 2.16
N GLN A 97 8.32 13.85 2.67
CA GLN A 97 9.16 13.73 3.86
C GLN A 97 10.61 14.11 3.55
N SER A 98 11.22 14.90 4.43
CA SER A 98 12.65 15.19 4.47
C SER A 98 13.16 14.94 5.89
N GLU A 99 14.42 15.27 6.18
CA GLU A 99 14.97 15.27 7.55
C GLU A 99 14.27 16.28 8.47
N ARG A 100 13.64 17.31 7.88
CA ARG A 100 12.92 18.35 8.63
C ARG A 100 11.54 17.90 9.04
N THR A 101 11.14 18.34 10.22
CA THR A 101 9.80 18.01 10.75
C THR A 101 8.76 18.93 10.12
N PHE A 102 7.91 18.37 9.28
CA PHE A 102 6.66 18.94 8.81
C PHE A 102 5.51 18.01 9.16
N GLY A 103 4.43 18.55 9.66
CA GLY A 103 3.23 17.74 9.94
C GLY A 103 2.07 18.55 10.45
N LEU A 104 1.00 17.86 10.74
CA LEU A 104 -0.22 18.47 11.29
C LEU A 104 -0.54 17.88 12.66
N VAL A 105 -1.15 18.70 13.50
CA VAL A 105 -1.74 18.32 14.76
C VAL A 105 -3.26 18.38 14.59
N ILE A 106 -3.92 17.22 14.77
CA ILE A 106 -5.37 17.17 14.93
C ILE A 106 -5.64 17.17 16.44
N PRO A 107 -6.15 18.26 17.02
CA PRO A 107 -6.52 18.31 18.43
C PRO A 107 -7.83 17.56 18.66
N ALA A 108 -8.04 17.04 19.87
CA ALA A 108 -9.31 16.42 20.25
C ALA A 108 -10.51 17.38 20.15
N LYS A 109 -10.24 18.69 20.15
CA LYS A 109 -11.25 19.75 19.91
C LYS A 109 -10.63 20.91 19.15
N GLY A 110 -11.39 21.46 18.20
CA GLY A 110 -10.99 22.63 17.41
C GLY A 110 -10.36 22.26 16.07
N ALA A 111 -9.83 23.27 15.39
CA ALA A 111 -9.26 23.15 14.05
C ALA A 111 -7.86 22.55 14.08
N ILE A 112 -7.48 21.92 12.98
CA ILE A 112 -6.12 21.44 12.72
C ILE A 112 -5.15 22.63 12.75
N ALA A 113 -3.92 22.38 13.21
CA ALA A 113 -2.80 23.28 13.05
C ALA A 113 -1.58 22.55 12.50
N TYR A 114 -0.64 23.29 11.91
CA TYR A 114 0.50 22.75 11.21
C TYR A 114 1.80 23.18 11.90
N VAL A 115 2.81 22.31 11.84
CA VAL A 115 4.19 22.60 12.24
C VAL A 115 5.04 22.55 10.98
N CYS A 116 5.75 23.63 10.67
CA CYS A 116 6.42 23.84 9.40
C CYS A 116 7.80 24.49 9.57
N PRO A 117 8.83 24.07 8.83
CA PRO A 117 10.06 24.87 8.70
C PRO A 117 9.71 26.26 8.16
N LYS A 118 10.29 27.34 8.76
CA LYS A 118 9.93 28.71 8.40
C LYS A 118 10.15 29.02 6.92
N PHE A 119 11.21 28.54 6.33
CA PHE A 119 11.53 28.81 4.92
C PHE A 119 10.59 28.09 3.92
N GLU A 120 9.78 27.13 4.39
CA GLU A 120 8.76 26.43 3.58
C GLU A 120 7.34 26.91 3.85
N GLU A 121 7.15 27.94 4.69
CA GLU A 121 5.82 28.42 5.11
C GLU A 121 4.93 28.80 3.92
N ASP A 122 5.47 29.54 2.94
CA ASP A 122 4.68 29.99 1.78
C ASP A 122 4.15 28.78 0.99
N ARG A 123 5.02 27.81 0.73
CA ARG A 123 4.62 26.55 0.07
C ARG A 123 3.59 25.77 0.87
N ALA A 124 3.75 25.71 2.20
CA ALA A 124 2.76 25.05 3.06
C ALA A 124 1.39 25.73 2.97
N ARG A 125 1.35 27.06 2.97
CA ARG A 125 0.11 27.84 2.86
C ARG A 125 -0.59 27.68 1.51
N GLU A 126 0.14 27.44 0.42
CA GLU A 126 -0.43 27.12 -0.90
C GLU A 126 -1.14 25.75 -0.90
N LEU A 127 -0.69 24.79 -0.09
CA LEU A 127 -1.21 23.43 -0.04
C LEU A 127 -2.28 23.23 1.06
N ILE A 128 -2.28 24.06 2.10
CA ILE A 128 -3.23 23.99 3.20
C ILE A 128 -4.60 24.48 2.75
N ASN A 129 -5.62 23.66 2.94
CA ASN A 129 -6.99 24.11 2.80
C ASN A 129 -7.46 24.71 4.14
N PRO A 130 -7.67 26.04 4.22
CA PRO A 130 -7.97 26.72 5.46
C PRO A 130 -9.31 26.30 6.12
N VAL A 131 -10.15 25.59 5.40
CA VAL A 131 -11.42 25.06 5.93
C VAL A 131 -11.21 24.02 7.05
N PHE A 132 -10.04 23.38 7.11
CA PHE A 132 -9.67 22.44 8.16
C PHE A 132 -8.90 23.10 9.31
N GLY A 133 -8.28 24.25 9.05
CA GLY A 133 -7.45 25.06 9.93
C GLY A 133 -6.35 25.75 9.15
N ASP A 134 -6.01 26.96 9.55
CA ASP A 134 -5.04 27.84 8.88
C ASP A 134 -3.86 28.23 9.77
N GLU A 135 -3.83 27.78 11.01
CA GLU A 135 -2.73 28.03 11.92
C GLU A 135 -1.49 27.24 11.51
N VAL A 136 -0.40 27.97 11.18
CA VAL A 136 0.91 27.39 10.88
C VAL A 136 1.89 27.91 11.90
N ARG A 137 2.49 27.03 12.71
CA ARG A 137 3.59 27.35 13.63
C ARG A 137 4.90 26.97 12.99
N CYS A 138 5.71 27.97 12.74
CA CYS A 138 6.99 27.81 12.08
C CYS A 138 8.13 27.71 13.08
N TRP A 139 9.22 27.07 12.66
CA TRP A 139 10.48 26.95 13.38
C TRP A 139 11.65 27.25 12.44
N GLU A 140 12.66 27.96 12.95
CA GLU A 140 13.88 28.28 12.21
C GLU A 140 14.86 27.10 12.29
N GLU A 141 15.80 27.00 11.34
CA GLU A 141 16.76 25.88 11.22
C GLU A 141 17.57 25.59 12.50
N HIS A 142 17.72 26.55 13.39
CA HIS A 142 18.42 26.42 14.67
C HIS A 142 17.46 26.12 15.86
N GLU A 143 16.14 26.05 15.61
CA GLU A 143 15.13 25.83 16.64
C GLU A 143 14.63 24.39 16.64
N SER A 144 13.94 24.00 17.71
CA SER A 144 13.30 22.69 17.84
C SER A 144 11.81 22.76 17.52
N PRO A 145 11.30 21.97 16.56
CA PRO A 145 9.89 21.97 16.22
C PRO A 145 8.99 21.31 17.30
N TYR A 146 9.57 20.52 18.18
CA TYR A 146 8.82 19.59 19.02
C TYR A 146 7.96 20.30 20.08
N ALA A 147 8.43 21.45 20.59
CA ALA A 147 7.65 22.27 21.53
C ALA A 147 6.40 22.86 20.88
N LEU A 148 6.42 23.10 19.55
CA LEU A 148 5.27 23.61 18.82
C LEU A 148 4.14 22.58 18.76
N ILE A 149 4.48 21.29 18.58
CA ILE A 149 3.50 20.20 18.59
C ILE A 149 2.75 20.16 19.92
N ALA A 150 3.46 20.12 21.03
CA ALA A 150 2.87 20.11 22.37
C ALA A 150 2.13 21.42 22.67
N GLY A 151 2.66 22.56 22.19
CA GLY A 151 2.05 23.89 22.35
C GLY A 151 0.69 24.00 21.68
N ILE A 152 0.54 23.51 20.45
CA ILE A 152 -0.75 23.47 19.75
C ILE A 152 -1.80 22.73 20.60
N ILE A 153 -1.46 21.56 21.13
CA ILE A 153 -2.38 20.76 21.94
C ILE A 153 -2.74 21.48 23.25
N LYS A 154 -1.76 22.09 23.92
CA LYS A 154 -1.99 22.88 25.14
C LYS A 154 -2.99 24.02 24.89
N ASP A 155 -2.84 24.77 23.81
CA ASP A 155 -3.68 25.92 23.48
C ASP A 155 -5.12 25.51 23.12
N ARG A 156 -5.34 24.24 22.70
CA ARG A 156 -6.66 23.66 22.42
C ARG A 156 -7.34 23.06 23.67
N GLY A 157 -6.61 23.01 24.78
CA GLY A 157 -7.08 22.48 26.06
C GLY A 157 -6.68 20.98 26.23
N VAL A 158 -6.08 20.71 27.39
CA VAL A 158 -5.60 19.39 27.79
C VAL A 158 -6.53 18.80 28.84
N LYS A 159 -6.86 17.54 28.70
CA LYS A 159 -7.71 16.81 29.65
C LYS A 159 -7.02 15.55 30.19
N TYR A 160 -6.23 14.88 29.36
CA TYR A 160 -5.67 13.57 29.68
C TYR A 160 -4.14 13.57 29.79
N ASN A 161 -3.48 14.66 29.37
CA ASN A 161 -2.04 14.79 29.23
C ASN A 161 -1.42 13.71 28.30
N ARG A 162 -2.11 13.38 27.20
CA ARG A 162 -1.68 12.34 26.26
C ARG A 162 -1.64 12.87 24.83
N ILE A 163 -0.49 12.72 24.18
CA ILE A 163 -0.26 13.05 22.76
C ILE A 163 -0.10 11.75 21.99
N GLY A 164 -0.98 11.52 21.03
CA GLY A 164 -0.86 10.39 20.11
C GLY A 164 0.13 10.69 18.98
N MET A 165 0.98 9.71 18.68
CA MET A 165 1.83 9.72 17.50
C MET A 165 1.31 8.69 16.52
N GLU A 166 1.08 9.10 15.26
CA GLU A 166 0.75 8.16 14.20
C GLU A 166 1.89 7.14 14.03
N GLU A 167 1.59 5.91 13.69
CA GLU A 167 2.56 4.81 13.60
C GLU A 167 3.71 5.04 12.61
N ARG A 168 3.58 5.99 11.68
CA ARG A 168 4.63 6.35 10.71
C ARG A 168 5.44 7.58 11.13
N VAL A 169 5.10 8.20 12.24
CA VAL A 169 5.90 9.29 12.81
C VAL A 169 7.27 8.75 13.22
N ARG A 170 8.30 9.37 12.67
CA ARG A 170 9.69 8.95 12.95
C ARG A 170 10.02 9.09 14.44
N PHE A 171 10.72 8.08 14.96
CA PHE A 171 11.01 7.97 16.39
C PHE A 171 11.65 9.24 16.98
N PHE A 172 12.56 9.91 16.25
CA PHE A 172 13.23 11.10 16.77
C PHE A 172 12.26 12.27 17.03
N ILE A 173 11.13 12.34 16.32
CA ILE A 173 10.10 13.34 16.54
C ILE A 173 9.34 13.00 17.83
N ALA A 174 8.88 11.77 17.98
CA ALA A 174 8.19 11.32 19.19
C ALA A 174 9.07 11.48 20.43
N ASP A 175 10.35 11.10 20.35
CA ASP A 175 11.33 11.26 21.44
C ASP A 175 11.63 12.75 21.71
N GLY A 176 11.68 13.57 20.66
CA GLY A 176 11.84 15.02 20.77
C GLY A 176 10.68 15.66 21.53
N VAL A 177 9.44 15.34 21.19
CA VAL A 177 8.25 15.83 21.90
C VAL A 177 8.26 15.36 23.35
N ARG A 178 8.57 14.10 23.62
CA ARG A 178 8.68 13.53 24.97
C ARG A 178 9.69 14.30 25.85
N LYS A 179 10.83 14.70 25.27
CA LYS A 179 11.89 15.45 26.01
C LYS A 179 11.50 16.88 26.35
N VAL A 180 10.83 17.57 25.43
CA VAL A 180 10.46 18.99 25.62
C VAL A 180 9.12 19.20 26.31
N ALA A 181 8.31 18.17 26.38
CA ALA A 181 6.98 18.21 27.00
C ALA A 181 6.78 17.05 28.00
N PRO A 182 7.58 16.96 29.06
CA PRO A 182 7.58 15.82 29.99
C PRO A 182 6.27 15.66 30.78
N GLY A 183 5.38 16.64 30.73
CA GLY A 183 4.04 16.55 31.32
C GLY A 183 3.03 15.77 30.47
N PHE A 184 3.43 15.36 29.25
CA PHE A 184 2.60 14.53 28.38
C PHE A 184 3.13 13.09 28.29
N GLU A 185 2.23 12.14 28.34
CA GLU A 185 2.47 10.78 27.89
C GLU A 185 2.39 10.72 26.36
N ILE A 186 3.43 10.19 25.71
CA ILE A 186 3.41 9.93 24.28
C ILE A 186 2.86 8.53 24.06
N VAL A 187 1.79 8.42 23.26
CA VAL A 187 1.05 7.18 23.04
C VAL A 187 0.90 6.88 21.56
N ASP A 188 0.63 5.61 21.25
CA ASP A 188 0.29 5.15 19.90
C ASP A 188 -1.08 5.71 19.47
N ALA A 189 -1.12 6.37 18.30
CA ALA A 189 -2.35 6.89 17.70
C ALA A 189 -3.01 5.92 16.71
N THR A 190 -2.46 4.73 16.48
CA THR A 190 -3.02 3.70 15.57
C THR A 190 -4.53 3.46 15.81
N PRO A 191 -5.06 3.38 17.05
CA PRO A 191 -6.50 3.25 17.27
C PRO A 191 -7.34 4.39 16.68
N VAL A 192 -6.76 5.58 16.49
CA VAL A 192 -7.41 6.73 15.86
C VAL A 192 -7.22 6.70 14.34
N THR A 193 -5.99 6.62 13.87
CA THR A 193 -5.66 6.69 12.44
C THR A 193 -6.16 5.47 11.69
N ALA A 194 -5.86 4.26 12.16
CA ALA A 194 -6.38 3.01 11.62
C ALA A 194 -7.92 2.93 11.81
N GLY A 195 -8.42 3.36 12.97
CA GLY A 195 -9.86 3.42 13.25
C GLY A 195 -10.64 4.31 12.27
N CYS A 196 -9.99 5.33 11.70
CA CYS A 196 -10.55 6.15 10.62
C CYS A 196 -10.42 5.46 9.26
N ARG A 197 -9.20 5.05 8.88
CA ARG A 197 -8.83 4.64 7.51
C ARG A 197 -9.28 3.24 7.14
N MET A 198 -9.37 2.31 8.10
CA MET A 198 -9.66 0.92 7.77
C MET A 198 -11.10 0.72 7.26
N TYR A 199 -12.04 1.59 7.61
CA TYR A 199 -13.42 1.52 7.13
C TYR A 199 -13.65 2.54 6.01
N LYS A 200 -13.69 2.06 4.77
CA LYS A 200 -13.84 2.87 3.57
C LYS A 200 -15.29 3.33 3.40
N SER A 201 -15.45 4.58 2.98
CA SER A 201 -16.73 5.12 2.51
C SER A 201 -17.06 4.62 1.10
N ASP A 202 -18.30 4.84 0.66
CA ASP A 202 -18.71 4.51 -0.71
C ASP A 202 -17.89 5.30 -1.75
N ALA A 203 -17.48 6.53 -1.43
CA ALA A 203 -16.61 7.33 -2.31
C ALA A 203 -15.20 6.72 -2.42
N GLU A 204 -14.62 6.24 -1.31
CA GLU A 204 -13.34 5.54 -1.32
C GLU A 204 -13.43 4.23 -2.10
N ILE A 205 -14.50 3.45 -1.91
CA ILE A 205 -14.75 2.20 -2.65
C ILE A 205 -14.86 2.47 -4.15
N ALA A 206 -15.53 3.56 -4.57
CA ALA A 206 -15.63 3.93 -5.98
C ALA A 206 -14.26 4.26 -6.60
N LEU A 207 -13.35 4.91 -5.86
CA LEU A 207 -11.99 5.17 -6.31
C LEU A 207 -11.15 3.89 -6.40
N MET A 208 -11.32 2.96 -5.44
CA MET A 208 -10.71 1.63 -5.48
C MET A 208 -11.25 0.81 -6.65
N GLN A 209 -12.56 0.86 -6.95
CA GLN A 209 -13.12 0.22 -8.12
C GLN A 209 -12.43 0.70 -9.40
N ARG A 210 -12.24 2.03 -9.54
CA ARG A 210 -11.55 2.61 -10.71
C ARG A 210 -10.12 2.11 -10.82
N SER A 211 -9.35 2.05 -9.74
CA SER A 211 -7.96 1.55 -9.79
C SER A 211 -7.90 0.07 -10.18
N ASN A 212 -8.83 -0.74 -9.70
CA ASN A 212 -8.95 -2.15 -10.08
C ASN A 212 -9.34 -2.33 -11.54
N ASP A 213 -10.32 -1.56 -12.05
CA ASP A 213 -10.72 -1.58 -13.47
C ASP A 213 -9.55 -1.23 -14.39
N VAL A 214 -8.76 -0.21 -14.02
CA VAL A 214 -7.57 0.22 -14.78
C VAL A 214 -6.51 -0.88 -14.79
N THR A 215 -6.28 -1.55 -13.67
CA THR A 215 -5.29 -2.64 -13.58
C THR A 215 -5.68 -3.81 -14.47
N ILE A 216 -6.95 -4.23 -14.44
CA ILE A 216 -7.43 -5.29 -15.34
C ILE A 216 -7.31 -4.87 -16.81
N ALA A 217 -7.66 -3.63 -17.15
CA ALA A 217 -7.53 -3.13 -18.53
C ALA A 217 -6.05 -3.15 -19.01
N ALA A 218 -5.12 -2.75 -18.14
CA ALA A 218 -3.69 -2.82 -18.45
C ALA A 218 -3.22 -4.27 -18.67
N TYR A 219 -3.61 -5.17 -17.78
CA TYR A 219 -3.24 -6.59 -17.89
C TYR A 219 -3.84 -7.25 -19.14
N GLN A 220 -5.11 -7.01 -19.43
CA GLN A 220 -5.77 -7.52 -20.64
C GLN A 220 -5.11 -7.04 -21.95
N ALA A 221 -4.56 -5.83 -21.96
CA ALA A 221 -3.83 -5.33 -23.12
C ALA A 221 -2.44 -5.93 -23.26
N VAL A 222 -1.76 -6.20 -22.15
CA VAL A 222 -0.36 -6.62 -22.17
C VAL A 222 -0.21 -8.15 -22.26
N PHE A 223 -1.02 -8.94 -21.57
CA PHE A 223 -0.87 -10.40 -21.52
C PHE A 223 -0.83 -11.08 -22.91
N PRO A 224 -1.64 -10.66 -23.91
CA PRO A 224 -1.55 -11.23 -25.26
C PRO A 224 -0.23 -10.94 -25.99
N THR A 225 0.61 -10.03 -25.45
CA THR A 225 1.93 -9.71 -26.04
C THR A 225 3.07 -10.57 -25.49
N ILE A 226 2.79 -11.39 -24.47
CA ILE A 226 3.77 -12.27 -23.83
C ILE A 226 4.22 -13.35 -24.85
N ARG A 227 5.53 -13.55 -24.95
CA ARG A 227 6.13 -14.48 -25.92
C ARG A 227 7.43 -15.08 -25.42
N ASP A 228 7.83 -16.19 -26.03
CA ASP A 228 9.15 -16.78 -25.78
C ASP A 228 10.27 -15.79 -26.07
N GLY A 229 11.31 -15.80 -25.24
CA GLY A 229 12.43 -14.88 -25.29
C GLY A 229 12.16 -13.46 -24.75
N MET A 230 10.92 -13.14 -24.31
CA MET A 230 10.62 -11.84 -23.69
C MET A 230 11.31 -11.74 -22.33
N SER A 231 11.98 -10.62 -22.06
CA SER A 231 12.59 -10.40 -20.75
C SER A 231 11.54 -9.94 -19.72
N GLN A 232 11.81 -10.24 -18.45
CA GLN A 232 11.05 -9.71 -17.30
C GLN A 232 10.93 -8.18 -17.37
N ALA A 233 12.02 -7.49 -17.69
CA ALA A 233 12.04 -6.02 -17.77
C ALA A 233 11.16 -5.51 -18.92
N GLU A 234 11.15 -6.17 -20.08
CA GLU A 234 10.29 -5.82 -21.21
C GLU A 234 8.82 -5.94 -20.82
N LEU A 235 8.41 -7.04 -20.19
CA LEU A 235 7.04 -7.24 -19.73
C LEU A 235 6.63 -6.18 -18.69
N SER A 236 7.49 -5.88 -17.72
CA SER A 236 7.24 -4.86 -16.71
C SER A 236 7.13 -3.45 -17.33
N ASN A 237 7.96 -3.13 -18.33
CA ASN A 237 7.89 -1.86 -19.06
C ASN A 237 6.60 -1.74 -19.88
N ASN A 238 6.16 -2.82 -20.52
CA ASN A 238 4.89 -2.86 -21.24
C ASN A 238 3.69 -2.60 -20.32
N LEU A 239 3.70 -3.18 -19.10
CA LEU A 239 2.68 -2.92 -18.08
C LEU A 239 2.70 -1.45 -17.65
N THR A 240 3.86 -0.89 -17.36
CA THR A 240 4.00 0.55 -17.01
C THR A 240 3.51 1.45 -18.15
N ALA A 241 3.83 1.11 -19.40
CA ALA A 241 3.35 1.85 -20.57
C ALA A 241 1.83 1.77 -20.71
N ALA A 242 1.22 0.61 -20.47
CA ALA A 242 -0.23 0.43 -20.51
C ALA A 242 -0.93 1.29 -19.43
N PHE A 243 -0.44 1.28 -18.19
CA PHE A 243 -0.95 2.17 -17.13
C PHE A 243 -0.86 3.65 -17.53
N SER A 244 0.28 4.06 -18.07
CA SER A 244 0.50 5.43 -18.53
C SER A 244 -0.49 5.84 -19.63
N LYS A 245 -0.76 4.97 -20.62
CA LYS A 245 -1.75 5.20 -21.67
C LYS A 245 -3.18 5.28 -21.12
N LEU A 246 -3.49 4.51 -20.08
CA LEU A 246 -4.77 4.59 -19.37
C LEU A 246 -4.87 5.85 -18.50
N GLY A 247 -3.80 6.64 -18.37
CA GLY A 247 -3.76 7.92 -17.66
C GLY A 247 -3.37 7.78 -16.18
N TYR A 248 -2.74 6.68 -15.76
CA TYR A 248 -2.39 6.38 -14.38
C TYR A 248 -0.90 6.02 -14.25
N ASN A 249 -0.36 6.22 -13.05
CA ASN A 249 0.95 5.69 -12.67
C ASN A 249 0.74 4.32 -12.05
N GLY A 250 1.26 3.30 -12.68
CA GLY A 250 1.13 1.93 -12.21
C GLY A 250 2.27 1.06 -12.70
N GLY A 251 2.33 -0.15 -12.20
CA GLY A 251 3.35 -1.13 -12.57
C GLY A 251 3.05 -2.48 -11.96
N ALA A 252 3.86 -3.47 -12.34
CA ALA A 252 3.77 -4.79 -11.74
C ALA A 252 5.16 -5.42 -11.61
N MET A 253 5.32 -6.17 -10.52
CA MET A 253 6.37 -7.14 -10.35
C MET A 253 6.08 -8.33 -11.26
N VAL A 254 7.10 -8.81 -11.96
CA VAL A 254 7.01 -9.99 -12.81
C VAL A 254 8.00 -11.02 -12.30
N ASN A 255 7.53 -12.23 -12.05
CA ASN A 255 8.35 -13.35 -11.63
C ASN A 255 8.11 -14.56 -12.56
N ILE A 256 9.21 -15.18 -13.04
CA ILE A 256 9.16 -16.21 -14.07
C ILE A 256 9.73 -17.53 -13.53
N ALA A 257 9.12 -18.64 -13.88
CA ALA A 257 9.54 -19.99 -13.54
C ALA A 257 9.83 -20.14 -12.02
N LYS A 258 11.00 -20.64 -11.62
CA LYS A 258 11.39 -20.84 -10.21
C LYS A 258 11.37 -19.56 -9.37
N TYR A 259 11.49 -18.40 -9.99
CA TYR A 259 11.44 -17.12 -9.28
C TYR A 259 10.03 -16.72 -8.87
N SER A 260 8.99 -17.30 -9.49
CA SER A 260 7.60 -17.10 -9.04
C SER A 260 7.35 -17.69 -7.64
N ALA A 261 8.22 -18.59 -7.14
CA ALA A 261 8.19 -19.08 -5.77
C ALA A 261 8.71 -18.06 -4.72
N LEU A 262 9.22 -16.90 -5.15
CA LEU A 262 9.70 -15.83 -4.29
C LEU A 262 8.61 -14.75 -4.17
N PRO A 263 7.90 -14.63 -3.04
CA PRO A 263 6.72 -13.77 -2.93
C PRO A 263 6.95 -12.29 -3.30
N HIS A 264 8.14 -11.75 -2.99
CA HIS A 264 8.50 -10.35 -3.30
C HIS A 264 9.52 -10.24 -4.44
N GLY A 265 9.62 -11.28 -5.27
CA GLY A 265 10.44 -11.24 -6.48
C GLY A 265 11.92 -11.54 -6.29
N SER A 266 12.65 -11.38 -7.38
CA SER A 266 14.10 -11.60 -7.47
C SER A 266 14.77 -10.45 -8.20
N ILE A 267 15.99 -10.10 -7.78
CA ILE A 267 16.85 -9.14 -8.50
C ILE A 267 17.57 -9.78 -9.69
N VAL A 268 17.49 -11.10 -9.84
CA VAL A 268 18.12 -11.82 -10.96
C VAL A 268 17.29 -11.57 -12.22
N PRO A 269 17.91 -11.10 -13.32
CA PRO A 269 17.22 -10.96 -14.60
C PRO A 269 16.64 -12.29 -15.08
N GLN A 270 15.42 -12.23 -15.62
CA GLN A 270 14.65 -13.40 -16.02
C GLN A 270 14.19 -13.26 -17.47
N THR A 271 14.11 -14.36 -18.18
CA THR A 271 13.59 -14.46 -19.54
C THR A 271 12.48 -15.50 -19.55
N ILE A 272 11.40 -15.23 -20.26
CA ILE A 272 10.24 -16.10 -20.41
C ILE A 272 10.56 -17.17 -21.47
N HIS A 273 10.26 -18.42 -21.14
CA HIS A 273 10.33 -19.53 -22.08
C HIS A 273 9.02 -20.33 -22.11
N GLU A 274 8.82 -21.07 -23.20
CA GLU A 274 7.67 -21.96 -23.35
C GLU A 274 7.57 -22.92 -22.15
N GLY A 275 6.40 -23.00 -21.54
CA GLY A 275 6.14 -23.81 -20.34
C GLY A 275 6.41 -23.11 -19.01
N ASP A 276 6.96 -21.90 -19.01
CA ASP A 276 7.22 -21.16 -17.78
C ASP A 276 5.94 -20.63 -17.11
N VAL A 277 5.89 -20.75 -15.81
CA VAL A 277 4.95 -20.01 -14.96
C VAL A 277 5.35 -18.54 -14.95
N ILE A 278 4.39 -17.66 -15.20
CA ILE A 278 4.57 -16.20 -15.19
C ILE A 278 3.59 -15.64 -14.19
N LEU A 279 4.11 -15.07 -13.10
CA LEU A 279 3.38 -14.39 -12.06
C LEU A 279 3.55 -12.88 -12.27
N VAL A 280 2.45 -12.18 -12.44
CA VAL A 280 2.37 -10.72 -12.59
C VAL A 280 1.55 -10.17 -11.44
N ASP A 281 2.17 -9.33 -10.62
CA ASP A 281 1.62 -8.82 -9.37
C ASP A 281 1.82 -7.30 -9.26
N GLY A 282 0.72 -6.56 -9.18
CA GLY A 282 0.79 -5.11 -9.07
C GLY A 282 -0.52 -4.41 -9.32
N GLY A 283 -0.42 -3.10 -9.52
CA GLY A 283 -1.60 -2.27 -9.65
C GLY A 283 -1.29 -0.80 -9.93
N THR A 284 -2.27 0.00 -9.67
CA THR A 284 -2.22 1.46 -9.78
C THR A 284 -2.98 2.12 -8.62
N SER A 285 -3.05 3.44 -8.62
CA SER A 285 -3.93 4.16 -7.71
C SER A 285 -4.74 5.23 -8.43
N CYS A 286 -5.99 5.41 -7.99
CA CYS A 286 -6.89 6.47 -8.40
C CYS A 286 -7.13 7.41 -7.22
N GLU A 287 -6.76 8.71 -7.35
CA GLU A 287 -6.82 9.68 -6.24
C GLU A 287 -6.14 9.15 -4.94
N GLY A 288 -5.06 8.37 -5.12
CA GLY A 288 -4.31 7.74 -4.03
C GLY A 288 -4.83 6.35 -3.61
N TYR A 289 -6.05 5.95 -3.95
CA TYR A 289 -6.63 4.65 -3.58
C TYR A 289 -6.12 3.54 -4.48
N ALA A 290 -5.48 2.55 -3.89
CA ALA A 290 -4.74 1.50 -4.57
C ALA A 290 -5.61 0.33 -5.04
N SER A 291 -5.13 -0.35 -6.06
CA SER A 291 -5.47 -1.73 -6.42
C SER A 291 -4.25 -2.62 -6.26
N ASP A 292 -4.48 -3.91 -6.00
CA ASP A 292 -3.47 -4.94 -5.93
C ASP A 292 -4.01 -6.22 -6.55
N ILE A 293 -3.41 -6.69 -7.65
CA ILE A 293 -3.93 -7.81 -8.44
C ILE A 293 -2.79 -8.68 -8.90
N THR A 294 -2.80 -9.94 -8.48
CA THR A 294 -1.89 -10.94 -9.04
C THR A 294 -2.63 -11.86 -10.01
N ARG A 295 -1.99 -12.09 -11.16
CA ARG A 295 -2.38 -13.12 -12.13
C ARG A 295 -1.20 -14.02 -12.42
N THR A 296 -1.44 -15.34 -12.36
CA THR A 296 -0.45 -16.36 -12.72
C THR A 296 -0.94 -17.16 -13.91
N ILE A 297 -0.13 -17.18 -14.96
CA ILE A 297 -0.37 -17.92 -16.21
C ILE A 297 0.85 -18.81 -16.55
N VAL A 298 0.70 -19.63 -17.59
CA VAL A 298 1.81 -20.37 -18.22
C VAL A 298 1.88 -19.98 -19.69
N LEU A 299 3.09 -19.72 -20.19
CA LEU A 299 3.28 -19.54 -21.63
C LEU A 299 3.16 -20.89 -22.32
N GLY A 300 2.24 -21.02 -23.27
CA GLY A 300 1.97 -22.28 -23.98
C GLY A 300 1.14 -23.26 -23.14
N LYS A 301 1.49 -24.56 -23.23
CA LYS A 301 0.69 -25.60 -22.56
C LYS A 301 1.18 -25.88 -21.15
N PRO A 302 0.34 -25.69 -20.12
CA PRO A 302 0.72 -26.02 -18.75
C PRO A 302 0.90 -27.54 -18.55
N THR A 303 1.85 -27.90 -17.69
CA THR A 303 2.00 -29.27 -17.19
C THR A 303 0.88 -29.63 -16.22
N GLN A 304 0.64 -30.95 -16.01
CA GLN A 304 -0.38 -31.38 -15.04
C GLN A 304 -0.07 -30.85 -13.62
N ARG A 305 1.20 -30.82 -13.21
CA ARG A 305 1.60 -30.30 -11.91
C ARG A 305 1.31 -28.80 -11.76
N GLN A 306 1.51 -28.00 -12.80
CA GLN A 306 1.17 -26.57 -12.78
C GLN A 306 -0.35 -26.39 -12.68
N LEU A 307 -1.13 -27.19 -13.40
CA LEU A 307 -2.61 -27.19 -13.29
C LEU A 307 -3.07 -27.60 -11.90
N ASP A 308 -2.51 -28.65 -11.32
CA ASP A 308 -2.90 -29.14 -9.99
C ASP A 308 -2.63 -28.09 -8.90
N VAL A 309 -1.44 -27.45 -8.95
CA VAL A 309 -1.07 -26.40 -7.99
C VAL A 309 -1.91 -25.14 -8.20
N TRP A 310 -2.17 -24.74 -9.44
CA TRP A 310 -3.01 -23.60 -9.75
C TRP A 310 -4.45 -23.80 -9.25
N ASN A 311 -5.03 -24.98 -9.49
CA ASN A 311 -6.37 -25.34 -9.03
C ASN A 311 -6.44 -25.38 -7.50
N LEU A 312 -5.40 -25.86 -6.84
CA LEU A 312 -5.32 -25.86 -5.37
C LEU A 312 -5.25 -24.44 -4.81
N GLU A 313 -4.46 -23.56 -5.43
CA GLU A 313 -4.38 -22.16 -5.08
C GLU A 313 -5.75 -21.45 -5.26
N LYS A 314 -6.41 -21.72 -6.38
CA LYS A 314 -7.76 -21.22 -6.64
C LYS A 314 -8.76 -21.68 -5.58
N ALA A 315 -8.68 -22.95 -5.19
CA ALA A 315 -9.52 -23.49 -4.13
C ALA A 315 -9.23 -22.83 -2.76
N ALA A 316 -7.97 -22.46 -2.47
CA ALA A 316 -7.62 -21.75 -1.26
C ALA A 316 -8.15 -20.30 -1.28
N GLN A 317 -8.04 -19.59 -2.42
CA GLN A 317 -8.61 -18.26 -2.61
C GLN A 317 -10.14 -18.28 -2.44
N ASP A 318 -10.82 -19.27 -3.00
CA ASP A 318 -12.28 -19.44 -2.89
C ASP A 318 -12.70 -19.78 -1.46
N ALA A 319 -11.94 -20.63 -0.76
CA ALA A 319 -12.20 -20.96 0.64
C ALA A 319 -12.05 -19.75 1.56
N ALA A 320 -11.02 -18.91 1.33
CA ALA A 320 -10.87 -17.64 2.03
C ALA A 320 -12.09 -16.76 1.82
N PHE A 321 -12.52 -16.54 0.57
CA PHE A 321 -13.66 -15.70 0.25
C PHE A 321 -14.97 -16.23 0.87
N ALA A 322 -15.21 -17.53 0.80
CA ALA A 322 -16.40 -18.18 1.38
C ALA A 322 -16.44 -18.07 2.92
N ALA A 323 -15.28 -17.98 3.57
CA ALA A 323 -15.16 -17.80 5.02
C ALA A 323 -15.45 -16.35 5.47
N ILE A 324 -15.39 -15.37 4.56
CA ILE A 324 -15.67 -13.98 4.89
C ILE A 324 -17.15 -13.78 5.18
N LYS A 325 -17.47 -13.43 6.43
CA LYS A 325 -18.81 -13.04 6.87
C LYS A 325 -18.71 -11.91 7.88
N ILE A 326 -19.68 -11.02 7.91
CA ILE A 326 -19.74 -9.96 8.91
C ILE A 326 -19.75 -10.59 10.32
N GLY A 327 -18.87 -10.12 11.19
CA GLY A 327 -18.74 -10.57 12.57
C GLY A 327 -17.78 -11.74 12.81
N VAL A 328 -17.29 -12.46 11.78
CA VAL A 328 -16.22 -13.44 11.95
C VAL A 328 -14.85 -12.76 12.14
N THR A 329 -13.87 -13.46 12.66
CA THR A 329 -12.52 -12.92 12.85
C THR A 329 -11.70 -12.98 11.56
N CYS A 330 -10.78 -12.04 11.37
CA CYS A 330 -9.83 -12.09 10.26
C CYS A 330 -8.98 -13.36 10.26
N GLU A 331 -8.63 -13.89 11.44
CA GLU A 331 -7.93 -15.18 11.58
C GLU A 331 -8.69 -16.35 10.92
N SER A 332 -10.03 -16.36 10.99
CA SER A 332 -10.82 -17.46 10.43
C SER A 332 -10.73 -17.55 8.92
N VAL A 333 -10.47 -16.43 8.25
CA VAL A 333 -10.25 -16.36 6.79
C VAL A 333 -8.89 -16.95 6.42
N ASP A 334 -7.83 -16.58 7.15
CA ASP A 334 -6.48 -17.17 6.96
C ASP A 334 -6.51 -18.67 7.22
N PHE A 335 -7.22 -19.11 8.27
CA PHE A 335 -7.37 -20.52 8.58
C PHE A 335 -8.05 -21.29 7.44
N ALA A 336 -9.09 -20.73 6.81
CA ALA A 336 -9.81 -21.39 5.73
C ALA A 336 -8.91 -21.64 4.51
N ALA A 337 -8.19 -20.62 4.01
CA ALA A 337 -7.25 -20.78 2.89
C ALA A 337 -6.14 -21.77 3.22
N ARG A 338 -5.51 -21.58 4.38
CA ARG A 338 -4.37 -22.38 4.83
C ARG A 338 -4.74 -23.84 4.99
N SER A 339 -5.93 -24.14 5.52
CA SER A 339 -6.43 -25.51 5.68
C SER A 339 -6.55 -26.27 4.35
N VAL A 340 -6.93 -25.59 3.27
CA VAL A 340 -7.01 -26.20 1.92
C VAL A 340 -5.61 -26.63 1.47
N ILE A 341 -4.63 -25.75 1.59
CA ILE A 341 -3.24 -25.97 1.18
C ILE A 341 -2.59 -27.09 2.01
N GLU A 342 -2.75 -27.03 3.34
CA GLU A 342 -2.22 -28.03 4.27
C GLU A 342 -2.84 -29.41 4.07
N SER A 343 -4.15 -29.49 3.81
CA SER A 343 -4.85 -30.76 3.55
C SER A 343 -4.40 -31.44 2.26
N ALA A 344 -3.85 -30.69 1.31
CA ALA A 344 -3.25 -31.23 0.09
C ALA A 344 -1.79 -31.70 0.29
N GLY A 345 -1.28 -31.69 1.53
CA GLY A 345 0.06 -32.19 1.86
C GLY A 345 1.20 -31.17 1.82
N PHE A 346 0.86 -29.87 1.63
CA PHE A 346 1.84 -28.79 1.74
C PHE A 346 2.20 -28.49 3.20
N GLY A 347 3.26 -27.72 3.42
CA GLY A 347 3.79 -27.44 4.75
C GLY A 347 2.80 -26.73 5.65
N LYS A 348 2.76 -27.12 6.93
CA LYS A 348 1.89 -26.52 7.94
C LYS A 348 2.37 -25.14 8.38
N GLY A 349 1.43 -24.25 8.65
CA GLY A 349 1.70 -22.87 9.01
C GLY A 349 2.44 -22.13 7.90
N TYR A 350 3.61 -21.61 8.14
CA TYR A 350 4.42 -20.86 7.18
C TYR A 350 5.56 -21.71 6.56
N LYS A 351 5.52 -23.03 6.72
CA LYS A 351 6.56 -23.93 6.19
C LYS A 351 6.42 -24.13 4.70
N LEU A 352 7.54 -24.03 3.98
CA LEU A 352 7.65 -24.36 2.57
C LEU A 352 7.90 -25.86 2.33
N PRO A 353 7.44 -26.40 1.17
CA PRO A 353 6.56 -25.78 0.20
C PRO A 353 5.15 -25.54 0.79
N GLY A 354 4.52 -24.39 0.49
CA GLY A 354 3.23 -24.03 1.04
C GLY A 354 2.96 -22.54 1.04
N LEU A 355 2.10 -22.05 1.93
CA LEU A 355 1.74 -20.64 2.08
C LEU A 355 2.67 -19.93 3.09
N PRO A 356 3.68 -19.16 2.61
CA PRO A 356 4.71 -18.57 3.47
C PRO A 356 4.32 -17.27 4.17
N HIS A 357 3.20 -16.66 3.80
CA HIS A 357 2.76 -15.37 4.33
C HIS A 357 1.28 -15.38 4.73
N ARG A 358 0.72 -14.26 5.12
CA ARG A 358 -0.71 -14.07 5.42
C ARG A 358 -1.55 -14.28 4.18
N THR A 359 -2.82 -14.64 4.35
CA THR A 359 -3.77 -14.88 3.25
C THR A 359 -4.21 -13.59 2.56
N GLY A 360 -4.08 -12.44 3.23
CA GLY A 360 -4.41 -11.14 2.65
C GLY A 360 -4.16 -10.00 3.64
N HIS A 361 -4.20 -8.79 3.13
CA HIS A 361 -3.98 -7.56 3.89
C HIS A 361 -5.07 -6.53 3.63
N GLY A 362 -5.23 -5.58 4.53
CA GLY A 362 -6.04 -4.39 4.27
C GLY A 362 -5.41 -3.55 3.17
N ILE A 363 -6.25 -2.88 2.39
CA ILE A 363 -5.84 -2.02 1.28
C ILE A 363 -6.69 -0.75 1.23
N GLY A 364 -6.12 0.34 0.76
CA GLY A 364 -6.78 1.64 0.63
C GLY A 364 -5.89 2.69 0.01
N LEU A 365 -5.55 3.75 0.73
CA LEU A 365 -4.55 4.75 0.31
C LEU A 365 -3.14 4.19 0.25
N GLU A 366 -2.89 3.07 0.89
CA GLU A 366 -1.66 2.31 0.81
C GLU A 366 -1.99 0.89 0.35
N GLY A 367 -1.06 0.25 -0.37
CA GLY A 367 -1.20 -1.14 -0.76
C GLY A 367 -1.41 -2.04 0.46
N HIS A 368 -0.69 -1.77 1.55
CA HIS A 368 -0.86 -2.48 2.82
C HIS A 368 -1.36 -1.55 3.91
N GLU A 369 -2.58 -1.80 4.39
CA GLU A 369 -3.22 -1.12 5.52
C GLU A 369 -3.72 -2.12 6.57
N TRP A 370 -4.33 -1.63 7.65
CA TRP A 370 -5.03 -2.46 8.61
C TRP A 370 -6.40 -2.87 8.02
N THR A 371 -6.86 -4.08 8.25
CA THR A 371 -6.27 -5.13 9.05
C THR A 371 -5.91 -6.31 8.14
N ASN A 372 -5.36 -7.43 8.66
CA ASN A 372 -4.86 -8.51 7.82
C ASN A 372 -5.62 -9.81 8.06
N PHE A 373 -5.80 -10.64 7.03
CA PHE A 373 -6.17 -12.05 7.16
C PHE A 373 -4.94 -12.86 7.56
N VAL A 374 -4.73 -13.00 8.86
CA VAL A 374 -3.56 -13.66 9.43
C VAL A 374 -3.90 -14.33 10.76
N LYS A 375 -3.21 -15.42 11.07
CA LYS A 375 -3.33 -16.14 12.35
C LYS A 375 -3.16 -15.18 13.54
N GLY A 376 -4.05 -15.27 14.51
CA GLY A 376 -4.06 -14.46 15.74
C GLY A 376 -4.78 -13.12 15.60
N ASN A 377 -5.23 -12.73 14.40
CA ASN A 377 -5.97 -11.49 14.24
C ASN A 377 -7.45 -11.65 14.55
N MET A 378 -7.86 -11.21 15.74
CA MET A 378 -9.21 -11.30 16.27
C MET A 378 -10.13 -10.15 15.84
N THR A 379 -9.66 -9.23 14.98
CA THR A 379 -10.49 -8.14 14.43
C THR A 379 -11.69 -8.74 13.70
N LYS A 380 -12.88 -8.23 14.06
CA LYS A 380 -14.13 -8.65 13.44
C LYS A 380 -14.32 -8.01 12.09
N ILE A 381 -14.69 -8.82 11.09
CA ILE A 381 -15.05 -8.32 9.76
C ILE A 381 -16.32 -7.48 9.86
N ALA A 382 -16.29 -6.29 9.27
CA ALA A 382 -17.39 -5.34 9.28
C ALA A 382 -17.49 -4.58 7.94
N PRO A 383 -18.66 -4.01 7.61
CA PRO A 383 -18.82 -3.20 6.41
C PRO A 383 -17.82 -2.06 6.31
N GLY A 384 -17.32 -1.79 5.11
CA GLY A 384 -16.29 -0.79 4.81
C GLY A 384 -14.86 -1.30 4.85
N LEU A 385 -14.58 -2.47 5.43
CA LEU A 385 -13.25 -3.08 5.33
C LEU A 385 -12.96 -3.48 3.89
N CYS A 386 -11.71 -3.25 3.45
CA CYS A 386 -11.21 -3.68 2.14
C CYS A 386 -9.94 -4.51 2.35
N PHE A 387 -9.81 -5.57 1.55
CA PHE A 387 -8.70 -6.51 1.66
C PHE A 387 -8.20 -6.95 0.29
N SER A 388 -6.93 -7.37 0.21
CA SER A 388 -6.52 -8.38 -0.76
C SER A 388 -6.99 -9.77 -0.31
N ASN A 389 -7.19 -10.68 -1.26
CA ASN A 389 -7.34 -12.11 -1.04
C ASN A 389 -6.34 -12.82 -1.94
N GLU A 390 -5.19 -13.15 -1.36
CA GLU A 390 -3.95 -13.50 -2.07
C GLU A 390 -3.23 -14.71 -1.46
N PRO A 391 -3.88 -15.83 -1.18
CA PRO A 391 -3.09 -16.99 -0.78
C PRO A 391 -2.04 -17.32 -1.86
N ASN A 392 -1.00 -18.04 -1.48
CA ASN A 392 0.12 -18.33 -2.36
C ASN A 392 0.67 -19.72 -2.04
N ILE A 393 0.98 -20.48 -3.08
CA ILE A 393 1.71 -21.74 -2.95
C ILE A 393 3.10 -21.56 -3.52
N SER A 394 4.10 -21.44 -2.65
CA SER A 394 5.52 -21.39 -3.04
C SER A 394 6.17 -22.77 -2.97
N ILE A 395 6.78 -23.22 -4.07
CA ILE A 395 7.52 -24.47 -4.17
C ILE A 395 8.98 -24.15 -4.54
N PRO A 396 9.88 -24.01 -3.54
CA PRO A 396 11.25 -23.58 -3.80
C PRO A 396 11.96 -24.47 -4.85
N GLY A 397 12.54 -23.82 -5.85
CA GLY A 397 13.26 -24.51 -6.94
C GLY A 397 12.37 -24.98 -8.10
N GLU A 398 11.04 -24.98 -7.92
CA GLU A 398 10.08 -25.29 -9.00
C GLU A 398 9.41 -24.00 -9.51
N PHE A 399 8.35 -23.57 -8.83
CA PHE A 399 7.57 -22.37 -9.14
C PHE A 399 6.66 -21.98 -7.95
N GLY A 400 6.04 -20.83 -8.05
CA GLY A 400 4.96 -20.39 -7.15
C GLY A 400 3.73 -19.97 -7.94
N ILE A 401 2.56 -20.14 -7.34
CA ILE A 401 1.27 -19.69 -7.86
C ILE A 401 0.66 -18.76 -6.83
N ARG A 402 0.28 -17.56 -7.22
CA ARG A 402 -0.55 -16.61 -6.46
C ARG A 402 -1.69 -16.13 -7.34
N LEU A 403 -2.88 -16.12 -6.79
CA LEU A 403 -4.07 -15.51 -7.36
C LEU A 403 -4.56 -14.46 -6.38
N GLU A 404 -4.66 -13.22 -6.82
CA GLU A 404 -5.01 -12.11 -5.97
C GLU A 404 -6.07 -11.23 -6.60
N ASP A 405 -7.09 -10.96 -5.81
CA ASP A 405 -8.10 -9.96 -6.12
C ASP A 405 -8.42 -9.15 -4.87
N CYS A 406 -8.58 -7.84 -5.05
CA CYS A 406 -9.08 -6.98 -3.99
C CYS A 406 -10.60 -7.15 -3.82
N LEU A 407 -11.04 -7.04 -2.57
CA LEU A 407 -12.45 -7.12 -2.19
C LEU A 407 -12.81 -6.04 -1.15
N TYR A 408 -14.09 -5.71 -1.06
CA TYR A 408 -14.65 -4.89 0.01
C TYR A 408 -15.80 -5.59 0.70
N ILE A 409 -16.08 -5.19 1.93
CA ILE A 409 -17.20 -5.70 2.71
C ILE A 409 -18.34 -4.70 2.61
N GLY A 410 -19.37 -5.06 1.86
CA GLY A 410 -20.65 -4.35 1.82
C GLY A 410 -21.51 -4.64 3.05
N LYS A 411 -22.69 -4.02 3.14
CA LYS A 411 -23.68 -4.30 4.20
C LYS A 411 -24.27 -5.70 4.08
N ASP A 412 -24.23 -6.28 2.90
CA ASP A 412 -24.75 -7.61 2.52
C ASP A 412 -23.63 -8.67 2.47
N GLY A 413 -22.36 -8.30 2.67
CA GLY A 413 -21.23 -9.23 2.68
C GLY A 413 -20.06 -8.82 1.78
N PRO A 414 -19.17 -9.77 1.44
CA PRO A 414 -17.98 -9.48 0.64
C PRO A 414 -18.29 -9.38 -0.86
N HIS A 415 -17.63 -8.46 -1.53
CA HIS A 415 -17.69 -8.25 -2.96
C HIS A 415 -16.28 -8.07 -3.53
N PHE A 416 -15.95 -8.79 -4.60
CA PHE A 416 -14.72 -8.51 -5.35
C PHE A 416 -14.87 -7.26 -6.20
N PHE A 417 -13.78 -6.49 -6.34
CA PHE A 417 -13.69 -5.39 -7.30
C PHE A 417 -13.56 -5.89 -8.75
N THR A 418 -13.04 -7.10 -8.94
CA THR A 418 -12.70 -7.68 -10.25
C THR A 418 -13.30 -9.07 -10.42
N LYS A 419 -13.39 -9.52 -11.67
CA LYS A 419 -13.66 -10.92 -11.95
C LYS A 419 -12.40 -11.74 -11.67
N GLN A 420 -12.57 -12.81 -10.91
CA GLN A 420 -11.49 -13.74 -10.61
C GLN A 420 -11.07 -14.55 -11.85
N SER A 421 -9.83 -15.05 -11.84
CA SER A 421 -9.36 -16.03 -12.82
C SER A 421 -10.24 -17.29 -12.79
N LYS A 422 -10.65 -17.79 -13.95
CA LYS A 422 -11.42 -19.05 -14.08
C LYS A 422 -10.49 -20.25 -14.23
N SER A 423 -9.42 -20.11 -14.94
CA SER A 423 -8.38 -21.12 -15.14
C SER A 423 -7.04 -20.43 -15.40
N ILE A 424 -5.96 -21.20 -15.43
CA ILE A 424 -4.64 -20.71 -15.77
C ILE A 424 -4.58 -20.11 -17.19
N GLU A 425 -5.45 -20.54 -18.11
CA GLU A 425 -5.59 -20.00 -19.46
C GLU A 425 -6.61 -18.84 -19.56
N GLN A 426 -7.45 -18.65 -18.54
CA GLN A 426 -8.49 -17.60 -18.50
C GLN A 426 -8.30 -16.69 -17.27
N PRO A 427 -7.24 -15.87 -17.25
CA PRO A 427 -6.86 -15.09 -16.07
C PRO A 427 -7.79 -13.92 -15.75
N PHE A 428 -8.74 -13.57 -16.63
CA PHE A 428 -9.62 -12.39 -16.48
C PHE A 428 -11.11 -12.74 -16.35
N GLY A 429 -11.48 -13.98 -16.08
CA GLY A 429 -12.85 -14.42 -15.79
C GLY A 429 -13.73 -14.68 -17.01
#